data_70d9361cec25875fe58ab8075179ca29
#
_entry.id   70d9361cec25875fe58ab8075179ca29
#
_cell.length_a   1.000
_cell.length_b   1.000
_cell.length_c   1.000
_cell.angle_alpha   90.00
_cell.angle_beta   90.00
_cell.angle_gamma   90.00
#
_symmetry.space_group_name_H-M   'P 1'
#
loop_
_entity.id
_entity.type
_entity.pdbx_description
1 polymer ?
#
loop_
_entity_poly.entity_id
_entity_poly.type
_entity_poly.pdbx_seq_one_letter_code
_entity_poly.pdbx_strand_id
1 'polypeptide(L)'
;VLGKGGMGVAYRAWDPDLPPPMPPRGGLHPLVRLVDRLVEVFRPLGFHVEEGPEVETEAHNFAGLNIPDDHPARGSTDTFYFQEHPRLLLRTHTSPVQVRTLLRVASRIEELGGIRILAPGRVYRKDEIDPTHSPMFHQVEGLLVGRGIGMHHLKGTLAYAMKALFGPGADVRFRPSYFPFVEPGCEMDVRCPLCGGDGCRVCKGSGWVEILGAGLVHPNVLSLAGIDPTRWSGFAFGMGVERLAMMVSQTPDLRLYFENDQRFLAAMGGID
;
A
#
# COMPACT_ATOMS: atom_id res chain seq x y z
N VAL A 1 4.96 36.93 3.39
CA VAL A 1 6.26 37.40 3.88
C VAL A 1 7.23 37.39 2.71
N LEU A 2 7.74 38.58 2.33
CA LEU A 2 8.69 38.72 1.20
C LEU A 2 10.15 38.50 1.61
N GLY A 3 10.45 38.51 2.88
CA GLY A 3 11.78 38.26 3.45
C GLY A 3 11.87 38.62 4.92
N LYS A 4 12.87 38.06 5.58
CA LYS A 4 13.29 38.44 6.93
C LYS A 4 14.72 38.95 6.83
N GLY A 5 14.95 40.21 7.18
CA GLY A 5 16.28 40.80 7.32
C GLY A 5 16.57 41.15 8.77
N GLY A 6 17.82 41.54 9.08
CA GLY A 6 18.26 41.87 10.44
C GLY A 6 17.48 43.02 11.13
N MET A 7 16.59 43.72 10.42
CA MET A 7 15.83 44.86 10.94
C MET A 7 14.30 44.75 10.72
N GLY A 8 13.77 43.57 10.38
CA GLY A 8 12.32 43.39 10.26
C GLY A 8 11.88 42.30 9.32
N VAL A 9 10.55 42.15 9.24
CA VAL A 9 9.88 41.22 8.32
C VAL A 9 9.14 42.02 7.28
N ALA A 10 9.46 41.81 5.99
CA ALA A 10 8.75 42.45 4.89
C ALA A 10 7.50 41.62 4.52
N TYR A 11 6.36 42.29 4.45
CA TYR A 11 5.08 41.74 3.99
C TYR A 11 4.74 42.30 2.63
N ARG A 12 4.09 41.50 1.80
CA ARG A 12 3.47 41.99 0.57
C ARG A 12 2.30 42.87 0.97
N ALA A 13 2.31 44.14 0.59
CA ALA A 13 1.18 45.04 0.81
C ALA A 13 -0.01 44.58 -0.07
N TRP A 14 -1.20 44.64 0.49
CA TRP A 14 -2.44 44.48 -0.27
C TRP A 14 -2.70 45.83 -0.99
N ASP A 15 -2.85 45.77 -2.31
CA ASP A 15 -3.32 46.90 -3.12
C ASP A 15 -4.82 46.69 -3.34
N PRO A 16 -5.69 47.56 -2.80
CA PRO A 16 -7.14 47.43 -2.92
C PRO A 16 -7.67 47.61 -4.36
N ASP A 17 -6.86 48.21 -5.24
CA ASP A 17 -7.23 48.41 -6.65
C ASP A 17 -6.86 47.22 -7.55
N LEU A 18 -6.11 46.26 -7.01
CA LEU A 18 -5.80 45.01 -7.70
C LEU A 18 -6.79 43.90 -7.28
N PRO A 19 -7.25 43.08 -8.25
CA PRO A 19 -8.06 41.92 -7.89
C PRO A 19 -7.31 41.05 -6.89
N PRO A 20 -8.00 40.45 -5.91
CA PRO A 20 -7.38 39.56 -4.97
C PRO A 20 -6.61 38.43 -5.74
N PRO A 21 -5.43 38.03 -5.27
CA PRO A 21 -4.76 36.89 -5.89
C PRO A 21 -5.72 35.71 -5.92
N MET A 22 -5.85 35.09 -7.09
CA MET A 22 -6.69 33.90 -7.19
C MET A 22 -6.21 32.89 -6.13
N PRO A 23 -7.12 32.26 -5.40
CA PRO A 23 -6.75 31.20 -4.48
C PRO A 23 -6.01 30.11 -5.28
N PRO A 24 -5.01 29.47 -4.69
CA PRO A 24 -4.32 28.38 -5.37
C PRO A 24 -5.34 27.32 -5.78
N ARG A 25 -5.23 26.85 -7.01
CA ARG A 25 -6.08 25.73 -7.48
C ARG A 25 -5.73 24.50 -6.67
N GLY A 26 -6.74 23.83 -6.12
CA GLY A 26 -6.57 22.56 -5.45
C GLY A 26 -6.16 21.47 -6.45
N GLY A 27 -5.36 20.51 -6.00
CA GLY A 27 -4.95 19.36 -6.78
C GLY A 27 -5.09 18.06 -5.98
N LEU A 28 -4.87 16.92 -6.63
CA LEU A 28 -4.89 15.63 -5.94
C LEU A 28 -3.67 15.49 -5.03
N HIS A 29 -3.91 15.03 -3.81
CA HIS A 29 -2.84 14.72 -2.86
C HIS A 29 -1.85 13.70 -3.46
N PRO A 30 -0.52 13.81 -3.22
CA PRO A 30 0.49 12.92 -3.80
C PRO A 30 0.22 11.43 -3.57
N LEU A 31 -0.26 11.04 -2.39
CA LEU A 31 -0.61 9.65 -2.09
C LEU A 31 -1.81 9.18 -2.91
N VAL A 32 -2.83 10.01 -3.09
CA VAL A 32 -4.01 9.68 -3.92
C VAL A 32 -3.58 9.46 -5.37
N ARG A 33 -2.76 10.38 -5.93
CA ARG A 33 -2.23 10.24 -7.29
C ARG A 33 -1.41 8.95 -7.47
N LEU A 34 -0.65 8.56 -6.45
CA LEU A 34 0.11 7.32 -6.51
C LEU A 34 -0.81 6.09 -6.47
N VAL A 35 -1.85 6.11 -5.63
CA VAL A 35 -2.86 5.04 -5.62
C VAL A 35 -3.55 4.93 -6.98
N ASP A 36 -3.99 6.04 -7.56
CA ASP A 36 -4.60 6.07 -8.89
C ASP A 36 -3.65 5.50 -9.95
N ARG A 37 -2.38 5.89 -9.91
CA ARG A 37 -1.36 5.34 -10.82
C ARG A 37 -1.16 3.84 -10.64
N LEU A 38 -1.16 3.34 -9.40
CA LEU A 38 -1.10 1.90 -9.13
C LEU A 38 -2.30 1.18 -9.74
N VAL A 39 -3.51 1.71 -9.54
CA VAL A 39 -4.74 1.16 -10.12
C VAL A 39 -4.63 1.10 -11.65
N GLU A 40 -4.15 2.17 -12.28
CA GLU A 40 -3.98 2.22 -13.74
C GLU A 40 -2.94 1.21 -14.26
N VAL A 41 -1.87 0.95 -13.50
CA VAL A 41 -0.85 -0.05 -13.84
C VAL A 41 -1.42 -1.48 -13.82
N PHE A 42 -2.30 -1.80 -12.86
CA PHE A 42 -2.86 -3.14 -12.74
C PHE A 42 -4.14 -3.36 -13.55
N ARG A 43 -4.84 -2.31 -13.95
CA ARG A 43 -6.07 -2.39 -14.74
C ARG A 43 -5.93 -3.18 -16.06
N PRO A 44 -4.88 -2.98 -16.89
CA PRO A 44 -4.68 -3.77 -18.11
C PRO A 44 -4.43 -5.26 -17.86
N LEU A 45 -4.02 -5.63 -16.65
CA LEU A 45 -3.86 -7.02 -16.21
C LEU A 45 -5.19 -7.64 -15.73
N GLY A 46 -6.29 -6.89 -15.81
CA GLY A 46 -7.64 -7.31 -15.45
C GLY A 46 -7.96 -7.16 -13.95
N PHE A 47 -7.15 -6.43 -13.20
CA PHE A 47 -7.49 -6.11 -11.81
C PHE A 47 -8.53 -5.00 -11.75
N HIS A 48 -9.47 -5.12 -10.82
CA HIS A 48 -10.44 -4.09 -10.48
C HIS A 48 -10.35 -3.74 -8.99
N VAL A 49 -10.77 -2.53 -8.64
CA VAL A 49 -10.74 -2.05 -7.26
C VAL A 49 -11.91 -2.64 -6.48
N GLU A 50 -11.60 -3.14 -5.29
CA GLU A 50 -12.57 -3.53 -4.27
C GLU A 50 -12.29 -2.76 -2.98
N GLU A 51 -13.35 -2.32 -2.33
CA GLU A 51 -13.27 -1.55 -1.09
C GLU A 51 -13.87 -2.31 0.08
N GLY A 52 -13.48 -1.92 1.28
CA GLY A 52 -14.02 -2.48 2.52
C GLY A 52 -13.87 -1.52 3.70
N PRO A 53 -14.55 -1.81 4.82
CA PRO A 53 -14.54 -0.95 5.99
C PRO A 53 -13.18 -0.88 6.67
N GLU A 54 -12.88 0.25 7.29
CA GLU A 54 -11.68 0.43 8.12
C GLU A 54 -11.83 -0.20 9.51
N VAL A 55 -13.06 -0.24 10.04
CA VAL A 55 -13.42 -0.99 11.25
C VAL A 55 -13.74 -2.41 10.85
N GLU A 56 -12.98 -3.35 11.37
CA GLU A 56 -13.05 -4.76 10.99
C GLU A 56 -13.24 -5.68 12.18
N THR A 57 -13.63 -6.91 11.86
CA THR A 57 -13.67 -8.00 12.84
C THR A 57 -12.36 -8.77 12.85
N GLU A 58 -12.00 -9.37 13.98
CA GLU A 58 -10.88 -10.33 14.04
C GLU A 58 -11.03 -11.47 13.03
N ALA A 59 -12.27 -11.88 12.76
CA ALA A 59 -12.53 -12.93 11.79
C ALA A 59 -12.01 -12.58 10.38
N HIS A 60 -12.22 -11.36 9.92
CA HIS A 60 -11.74 -10.93 8.61
C HIS A 60 -10.28 -10.48 8.63
N ASN A 61 -9.83 -9.82 9.72
CA ASN A 61 -8.48 -9.26 9.79
C ASN A 61 -7.40 -10.31 10.10
N PHE A 62 -7.78 -11.42 10.74
CA PHE A 62 -6.84 -12.44 11.18
C PHE A 62 -7.26 -13.86 10.82
N ALA A 63 -8.37 -14.36 11.36
CA ALA A 63 -8.75 -15.77 11.22
C ALA A 63 -8.94 -16.20 9.76
N GLY A 64 -9.62 -15.39 8.95
CA GLY A 64 -9.81 -15.64 7.51
C GLY A 64 -8.52 -15.59 6.68
N LEU A 65 -7.43 -15.12 7.28
CA LEU A 65 -6.10 -15.03 6.70
C LEU A 65 -5.13 -16.08 7.27
N ASN A 66 -5.65 -17.13 7.89
CA ASN A 66 -4.83 -18.17 8.50
C ASN A 66 -3.84 -17.66 9.57
N ILE A 67 -4.13 -16.50 10.19
CA ILE A 67 -3.34 -15.94 11.28
C ILE A 67 -3.81 -16.56 12.59
N PRO A 68 -2.96 -17.34 13.29
CA PRO A 68 -3.35 -18.07 14.50
C PRO A 68 -3.62 -17.12 15.68
N ASP A 69 -4.30 -17.64 16.71
CA ASP A 69 -4.76 -16.82 17.84
C ASP A 69 -3.62 -16.28 18.71
N ASP A 70 -2.50 -16.97 18.74
CA ASP A 70 -1.27 -16.61 19.46
C ASP A 70 -0.29 -15.75 18.66
N HIS A 71 -0.66 -15.35 17.44
CA HIS A 71 0.23 -14.56 16.59
C HIS A 71 0.44 -13.15 17.19
N PRO A 72 1.69 -12.64 17.26
CA PRO A 72 2.00 -11.34 17.86
C PRO A 72 1.20 -10.17 17.29
N ALA A 73 0.92 -10.15 15.98
CA ALA A 73 0.15 -9.10 15.33
C ALA A 73 -1.29 -8.96 15.86
N ARG A 74 -1.83 -9.96 16.56
CA ARG A 74 -3.13 -9.88 17.26
C ARG A 74 -3.04 -9.24 18.64
N GLY A 75 -1.81 -8.96 19.11
CA GLY A 75 -1.58 -8.31 20.39
C GLY A 75 -2.11 -6.87 20.41
N SER A 76 -2.59 -6.46 21.60
CA SER A 76 -3.03 -5.08 21.82
C SER A 76 -1.87 -4.08 21.78
N THR A 77 -0.62 -4.54 21.71
CA THR A 77 0.57 -3.72 21.48
C THR A 77 0.67 -3.22 20.05
N ASP A 78 0.17 -4.00 19.07
CA ASP A 78 0.34 -3.74 17.65
C ASP A 78 -0.97 -3.32 16.97
N THR A 79 -2.12 -3.73 17.53
CA THR A 79 -3.44 -3.54 16.94
C THR A 79 -4.33 -2.63 17.79
N PHE A 80 -5.06 -1.71 17.15
CA PHE A 80 -6.08 -0.87 17.79
C PHE A 80 -7.40 -1.59 17.89
N TYR A 81 -7.75 -2.05 19.09
CA TYR A 81 -9.06 -2.65 19.42
C TYR A 81 -10.02 -1.63 20.02
N PHE A 82 -11.31 -1.82 19.80
CA PHE A 82 -12.36 -1.04 20.45
C PHE A 82 -12.63 -1.59 21.87
N GLN A 83 -12.60 -0.74 22.88
CA GLN A 83 -12.77 -1.15 24.28
C GLN A 83 -14.14 -1.79 24.55
N GLU A 84 -15.21 -1.21 24.00
CA GLU A 84 -16.57 -1.71 24.19
C GLU A 84 -16.91 -2.91 23.30
N HIS A 85 -16.11 -3.14 22.26
CA HIS A 85 -16.29 -4.21 21.28
C HIS A 85 -14.96 -4.91 20.98
N PRO A 86 -14.47 -5.76 21.91
CA PRO A 86 -13.08 -6.30 21.83
C PRO A 86 -12.82 -7.22 20.63
N ARG A 87 -13.84 -7.57 19.85
CA ARG A 87 -13.67 -8.29 18.57
C ARG A 87 -13.67 -7.37 17.34
N LEU A 88 -13.81 -6.06 17.56
CA LEU A 88 -13.68 -5.04 16.52
C LEU A 88 -12.33 -4.31 16.68
N LEU A 89 -11.73 -3.99 15.55
CA LEU A 89 -10.43 -3.35 15.48
C LEU A 89 -10.36 -2.39 14.27
N LEU A 90 -9.39 -1.50 14.27
CA LEU A 90 -8.98 -0.82 13.05
C LEU A 90 -8.09 -1.77 12.24
N ARG A 91 -8.43 -2.02 10.97
CA ARG A 91 -7.72 -3.00 10.13
C ARG A 91 -6.23 -2.70 10.05
N THR A 92 -5.39 -3.71 10.21
CA THR A 92 -3.92 -3.61 10.21
C THR A 92 -3.30 -3.73 8.81
N HIS A 93 -4.10 -4.12 7.84
CA HIS A 93 -3.81 -4.26 6.41
C HIS A 93 -5.12 -4.25 5.62
N THR A 94 -5.05 -4.21 4.30
CA THR A 94 -6.25 -4.23 3.46
C THR A 94 -6.70 -5.64 3.06
N SER A 95 -6.02 -6.68 3.52
CA SER A 95 -6.38 -8.09 3.27
C SER A 95 -7.80 -8.50 3.72
N PRO A 96 -8.45 -7.87 4.73
CA PRO A 96 -9.86 -8.13 5.01
C PRO A 96 -10.78 -7.98 3.79
N VAL A 97 -10.45 -7.05 2.88
CA VAL A 97 -11.19 -6.88 1.61
C VAL A 97 -11.07 -8.12 0.75
N GLN A 98 -9.88 -8.75 0.73
CA GLN A 98 -9.67 -10.02 0.02
C GLN A 98 -10.53 -11.13 0.62
N VAL A 99 -10.55 -11.27 1.96
CA VAL A 99 -11.40 -12.27 2.66
C VAL A 99 -12.88 -12.06 2.34
N ARG A 100 -13.36 -10.82 2.44
CA ARG A 100 -14.75 -10.46 2.11
C ARG A 100 -15.12 -10.79 0.67
N THR A 101 -14.22 -10.50 -0.25
CA THR A 101 -14.43 -10.80 -1.67
C THR A 101 -14.44 -12.30 -1.92
N LEU A 102 -13.49 -13.06 -1.35
CA LEU A 102 -13.46 -14.52 -1.48
C LEU A 102 -14.77 -15.15 -0.96
N LEU A 103 -15.22 -14.76 0.23
CA LEU A 103 -16.49 -15.24 0.80
C LEU A 103 -17.70 -14.92 -0.10
N ARG A 104 -17.73 -13.71 -0.67
CA ARG A 104 -18.82 -13.25 -1.55
C ARG A 104 -18.88 -14.03 -2.87
N VAL A 105 -17.72 -14.38 -3.43
CA VAL A 105 -17.64 -15.00 -4.76
C VAL A 105 -17.51 -16.52 -4.74
N ALA A 106 -17.30 -17.14 -3.58
CA ALA A 106 -17.00 -18.56 -3.46
C ALA A 106 -17.99 -19.46 -4.22
N SER A 107 -19.30 -19.21 -4.08
CA SER A 107 -20.35 -20.00 -4.77
C SER A 107 -20.41 -19.77 -6.29
N ARG A 108 -19.77 -18.69 -6.79
CA ARG A 108 -19.80 -18.30 -8.20
C ARG A 108 -18.42 -18.31 -8.84
N ILE A 109 -17.40 -18.78 -8.16
CA ILE A 109 -16.01 -18.70 -8.66
C ILE A 109 -15.80 -19.46 -9.96
N GLU A 110 -16.56 -20.56 -10.15
CA GLU A 110 -16.57 -21.33 -11.40
C GLU A 110 -17.15 -20.52 -12.57
N GLU A 111 -18.24 -19.83 -12.36
CA GLU A 111 -18.88 -18.95 -13.34
C GLU A 111 -17.96 -17.78 -13.71
N LEU A 112 -17.30 -17.20 -12.71
CA LEU A 112 -16.40 -16.07 -12.89
C LEU A 112 -15.06 -16.45 -13.53
N GLY A 113 -14.67 -17.74 -13.50
CA GLY A 113 -13.37 -18.20 -13.97
C GLY A 113 -12.18 -17.71 -13.13
N GLY A 114 -12.44 -17.13 -11.96
CA GLY A 114 -11.47 -16.55 -11.06
C GLY A 114 -11.72 -15.07 -10.75
N ILE A 115 -10.84 -14.46 -9.97
CA ILE A 115 -10.92 -13.04 -9.59
C ILE A 115 -9.55 -12.35 -9.63
N ARG A 116 -9.56 -11.04 -9.86
CA ARG A 116 -8.38 -10.16 -9.78
C ARG A 116 -8.80 -8.85 -9.17
N ILE A 117 -8.37 -8.59 -7.95
CA ILE A 117 -8.75 -7.38 -7.21
C ILE A 117 -7.54 -6.61 -6.70
N LEU A 118 -7.70 -5.29 -6.59
CA LEU A 118 -6.86 -4.40 -5.81
C LEU A 118 -7.68 -3.84 -4.66
N ALA A 119 -7.09 -3.84 -3.49
CA ALA A 119 -7.69 -3.28 -2.28
C ALA A 119 -6.84 -2.11 -1.76
N PRO A 120 -7.04 -0.89 -2.29
CA PRO A 120 -6.43 0.30 -1.73
C PRO A 120 -7.16 0.72 -0.45
N GLY A 121 -6.42 1.30 0.51
CA GLY A 121 -7.07 1.89 1.67
C GLY A 121 -6.14 2.20 2.83
N ARG A 122 -6.69 2.91 3.81
CA ARG A 122 -6.01 3.22 5.06
C ARG A 122 -5.94 1.99 5.95
N VAL A 123 -4.84 1.88 6.67
CA VAL A 123 -4.57 0.81 7.64
C VAL A 123 -3.93 1.40 8.89
N TYR A 124 -3.98 0.66 10.00
CA TYR A 124 -3.67 1.19 11.31
C TYR A 124 -2.83 0.20 12.11
N ARG A 125 -1.70 0.67 12.66
CA ARG A 125 -0.83 -0.10 13.56
C ARG A 125 -0.37 0.79 14.70
N LYS A 126 -0.11 0.23 15.87
CA LYS A 126 0.39 1.00 17.02
C LYS A 126 1.90 1.27 16.91
N ASP A 127 2.33 1.73 15.74
CA ASP A 127 3.71 2.14 15.52
C ASP A 127 3.94 3.54 16.12
N GLU A 128 5.14 3.79 16.63
CA GLU A 128 5.58 5.13 16.98
C GLU A 128 5.80 5.97 15.72
N ILE A 129 5.50 7.28 15.85
CA ILE A 129 5.67 8.21 14.73
C ILE A 129 7.15 8.54 14.55
N ASP A 130 7.71 8.14 13.40
CA ASP A 130 9.07 8.49 13.00
C ASP A 130 9.11 8.88 11.51
N PRO A 131 10.27 9.23 10.90
CA PRO A 131 10.36 9.56 9.48
C PRO A 131 9.92 8.45 8.52
N THR A 132 9.74 7.21 8.99
CA THR A 132 9.43 6.01 8.18
C THR A 132 8.19 5.25 8.64
N HIS A 133 7.62 5.60 9.80
CA HIS A 133 6.45 4.96 10.39
C HIS A 133 5.39 5.97 10.79
N SER A 134 4.13 5.58 10.63
CA SER A 134 2.95 6.31 11.10
C SER A 134 1.91 5.30 11.59
N PRO A 135 1.18 5.60 12.67
CA PRO A 135 0.10 4.72 13.16
C PRO A 135 -1.05 4.58 12.16
N MET A 136 -1.19 5.50 11.23
CA MET A 136 -2.10 5.43 10.09
C MET A 136 -1.30 5.62 8.81
N PHE A 137 -1.44 4.70 7.86
CA PHE A 137 -0.81 4.75 6.55
C PHE A 137 -1.70 4.08 5.51
N HIS A 138 -1.27 4.10 4.24
CA HIS A 138 -2.04 3.52 3.15
C HIS A 138 -1.36 2.26 2.60
N GLN A 139 -2.18 1.28 2.26
CA GLN A 139 -1.73 0.10 1.51
C GLN A 139 -2.52 -0.06 0.21
N VAL A 140 -1.88 -0.67 -0.77
CA VAL A 140 -2.54 -1.29 -1.91
C VAL A 140 -2.17 -2.76 -1.90
N GLU A 141 -3.17 -3.61 -1.72
CA GLU A 141 -3.00 -5.06 -1.83
C GLU A 141 -3.66 -5.59 -3.08
N GLY A 142 -3.08 -6.62 -3.66
CA GLY A 142 -3.65 -7.32 -4.80
C GLY A 142 -3.86 -8.80 -4.50
N LEU A 143 -4.96 -9.34 -5.01
CA LEU A 143 -5.28 -10.76 -4.99
C LEU A 143 -5.67 -11.21 -6.40
N LEU A 144 -5.07 -12.30 -6.85
CA LEU A 144 -5.51 -13.03 -8.02
C LEU A 144 -5.79 -14.48 -7.62
N VAL A 145 -6.98 -14.97 -7.91
CA VAL A 145 -7.34 -16.39 -7.78
C VAL A 145 -7.82 -16.90 -9.13
N GLY A 146 -7.28 -18.04 -9.55
CA GLY A 146 -7.59 -18.66 -10.83
C GLY A 146 -7.15 -20.11 -10.86
N ARG A 147 -7.31 -20.77 -11.99
CA ARG A 147 -6.82 -22.15 -12.18
C ARG A 147 -5.35 -22.13 -12.59
N GLY A 148 -4.53 -22.96 -11.94
CA GLY A 148 -3.12 -23.14 -12.30
C GLY A 148 -2.24 -21.90 -12.06
N ILE A 149 -2.62 -21.03 -11.12
CA ILE A 149 -1.82 -19.85 -10.75
C ILE A 149 -0.60 -20.28 -9.93
N GLY A 150 0.58 -19.79 -10.31
CA GLY A 150 1.84 -20.11 -9.64
C GLY A 150 2.77 -18.90 -9.51
N MET A 151 3.93 -19.11 -8.88
CA MET A 151 4.92 -18.06 -8.59
C MET A 151 5.39 -17.27 -9.81
N HIS A 152 5.42 -17.89 -10.99
CA HIS A 152 5.79 -17.20 -12.23
C HIS A 152 4.77 -16.13 -12.62
N HIS A 153 3.48 -16.35 -12.37
CA HIS A 153 2.45 -15.34 -12.58
C HIS A 153 2.62 -14.16 -11.63
N LEU A 154 2.86 -14.43 -10.33
CA LEU A 154 3.16 -13.40 -9.34
C LEU A 154 4.38 -12.58 -9.75
N LYS A 155 5.51 -13.25 -10.04
CA LYS A 155 6.76 -12.57 -10.41
C LYS A 155 6.59 -11.73 -11.69
N GLY A 156 5.91 -12.25 -12.70
CA GLY A 156 5.64 -11.52 -13.94
C GLY A 156 4.78 -10.28 -13.71
N THR A 157 3.70 -10.41 -12.93
CA THR A 157 2.79 -9.30 -12.58
C THR A 157 3.54 -8.19 -11.83
N LEU A 158 4.32 -8.56 -10.82
CA LEU A 158 5.05 -7.58 -10.00
C LEU A 158 6.21 -6.92 -10.77
N ALA A 159 6.96 -7.69 -11.57
CA ALA A 159 8.01 -7.14 -12.42
C ALA A 159 7.45 -6.14 -13.45
N TYR A 160 6.28 -6.44 -14.04
CA TYR A 160 5.58 -5.51 -14.92
C TYR A 160 5.22 -4.21 -14.17
N ALA A 161 4.63 -4.32 -12.99
CA ALA A 161 4.22 -3.16 -12.20
C ALA A 161 5.42 -2.28 -11.81
N MET A 162 6.53 -2.88 -11.41
CA MET A 162 7.74 -2.12 -11.05
C MET A 162 8.36 -1.40 -12.25
N LYS A 163 8.36 -2.03 -13.43
CA LYS A 163 8.81 -1.36 -14.67
C LYS A 163 7.90 -0.20 -15.06
N ALA A 164 6.60 -0.33 -14.84
CA ALA A 164 5.65 0.76 -15.12
C ALA A 164 5.81 1.94 -14.13
N LEU A 165 6.20 1.67 -12.88
CA LEU A 165 6.38 2.69 -11.84
C LEU A 165 7.75 3.37 -11.90
N PHE A 166 8.83 2.59 -12.06
CA PHE A 166 10.21 3.04 -11.95
C PHE A 166 10.97 3.10 -13.28
N GLY A 167 10.29 2.77 -14.37
CA GLY A 167 10.87 2.75 -15.71
C GLY A 167 11.35 1.36 -16.16
N PRO A 168 11.63 1.19 -17.47
CA PRO A 168 11.93 -0.10 -18.08
C PRO A 168 13.19 -0.78 -17.53
N GLY A 169 14.10 0.00 -16.97
CA GLY A 169 15.35 -0.47 -16.35
C GLY A 169 15.19 -0.91 -14.89
N ALA A 170 13.99 -0.93 -14.33
CA ALA A 170 13.77 -1.36 -12.95
C ALA A 170 14.10 -2.84 -12.78
N ASP A 171 15.11 -3.12 -11.95
CA ASP A 171 15.48 -4.46 -11.54
C ASP A 171 14.78 -4.84 -10.25
N VAL A 172 14.25 -6.05 -10.19
CA VAL A 172 13.60 -6.62 -9.02
C VAL A 172 14.27 -7.92 -8.59
N ARG A 173 14.29 -8.18 -7.29
CA ARG A 173 14.66 -9.47 -6.74
C ARG A 173 13.63 -9.93 -5.73
N PHE A 174 13.48 -11.24 -5.59
CA PHE A 174 12.58 -11.87 -4.63
C PHE A 174 13.41 -12.62 -3.60
N ARG A 175 13.12 -12.38 -2.33
CA ARG A 175 13.72 -13.06 -1.18
C ARG A 175 12.65 -13.91 -0.50
N PRO A 176 12.93 -15.16 -0.11
CA PRO A 176 12.00 -15.93 0.71
C PRO A 176 11.64 -15.18 1.99
N SER A 177 10.37 -15.23 2.33
CA SER A 177 9.84 -14.67 3.59
C SER A 177 8.62 -15.46 4.03
N TYR A 178 8.24 -15.33 5.29
CA TYR A 178 7.11 -16.05 5.86
C TYR A 178 5.96 -15.09 6.19
N PHE A 179 4.77 -15.44 5.72
CA PHE A 179 3.51 -14.82 6.11
C PHE A 179 2.44 -15.90 6.25
N PRO A 180 1.60 -15.90 7.32
CA PRO A 180 0.65 -16.98 7.58
C PRO A 180 -0.36 -17.25 6.45
N PHE A 181 -0.65 -16.23 5.65
CA PHE A 181 -1.68 -16.24 4.60
C PHE A 181 -1.16 -16.57 3.19
N VAL A 182 0.15 -16.79 3.03
CA VAL A 182 0.78 -17.19 1.75
C VAL A 182 1.85 -18.25 1.94
N GLU A 183 1.94 -19.20 0.98
CA GLU A 183 2.96 -20.24 0.95
C GLU A 183 3.20 -20.72 -0.50
N PRO A 184 4.42 -20.61 -1.05
CA PRO A 184 5.56 -19.90 -0.50
C PRO A 184 5.35 -18.38 -0.46
N GLY A 185 5.89 -17.75 0.60
CA GLY A 185 5.94 -16.32 0.77
C GLY A 185 7.28 -15.73 0.34
N CYS A 186 7.27 -14.48 -0.08
CA CYS A 186 8.47 -13.73 -0.44
C CYS A 186 8.29 -12.24 -0.20
N GLU A 187 9.41 -11.57 -0.04
CA GLU A 187 9.52 -10.12 -0.15
C GLU A 187 10.11 -9.76 -1.51
N MET A 188 9.70 -8.62 -2.05
CA MET A 188 10.28 -8.09 -3.28
C MET A 188 11.01 -6.79 -3.00
N ASP A 189 12.27 -6.75 -3.43
CA ASP A 189 13.08 -5.54 -3.45
C ASP A 189 13.21 -5.02 -4.87
N VAL A 190 13.34 -3.69 -4.99
CA VAL A 190 13.73 -2.99 -6.21
C VAL A 190 15.15 -2.48 -6.05
N ARG A 191 15.95 -2.53 -7.12
CA ARG A 191 17.23 -1.83 -7.15
C ARG A 191 16.99 -0.35 -6.83
N CYS A 192 17.74 0.18 -5.88
CA CYS A 192 17.50 1.53 -5.38
C CYS A 192 17.50 2.57 -6.52
N PRO A 193 16.39 3.23 -6.82
CA PRO A 193 16.32 4.17 -7.92
C PRO A 193 17.11 5.47 -7.65
N LEU A 194 17.41 5.74 -6.36
CA LEU A 194 18.11 6.96 -5.96
C LEU A 194 19.63 6.88 -6.21
N CYS A 195 20.23 5.70 -6.05
CA CYS A 195 21.68 5.52 -6.22
C CYS A 195 22.02 4.51 -7.32
N GLY A 196 21.05 4.06 -8.11
CA GLY A 196 21.30 3.09 -9.17
C GLY A 196 21.83 1.73 -8.69
N GLY A 197 21.80 1.47 -7.38
CA GLY A 197 22.34 0.25 -6.78
C GLY A 197 23.70 0.41 -6.09
N ASP A 198 24.33 1.60 -6.15
CA ASP A 198 25.66 1.85 -5.58
C ASP A 198 25.69 1.90 -4.04
N GLY A 199 24.53 2.02 -3.43
CA GLY A 199 24.38 2.14 -1.98
C GLY A 199 24.25 3.60 -1.52
N CYS A 200 23.17 3.90 -0.75
CA CYS A 200 22.92 5.22 -0.19
C CYS A 200 22.22 5.10 1.17
N ARG A 201 21.92 6.24 1.80
CA ARG A 201 21.20 6.25 3.09
C ARG A 201 19.82 5.59 3.03
N VAL A 202 19.08 5.73 1.91
CA VAL A 202 17.74 5.16 1.75
C VAL A 202 17.77 3.64 1.66
N CYS A 203 18.71 3.07 0.89
CA CYS A 203 18.89 1.62 0.82
C CYS A 203 19.85 1.07 1.90
N LYS A 204 20.28 1.92 2.83
CA LYS A 204 21.21 1.57 3.94
C LYS A 204 22.47 0.87 3.43
N GLY A 205 23.00 1.33 2.29
CA GLY A 205 24.20 0.78 1.66
C GLY A 205 24.01 -0.52 0.87
N SER A 206 22.82 -1.11 0.90
CA SER A 206 22.57 -2.41 0.24
C SER A 206 22.40 -2.34 -1.28
N GLY A 207 22.09 -1.17 -1.81
CA GLY A 207 21.71 -0.97 -3.23
C GLY A 207 20.28 -1.44 -3.56
N TRP A 208 19.53 -1.97 -2.59
CA TRP A 208 18.17 -2.50 -2.76
C TRP A 208 17.21 -1.94 -1.72
N VAL A 209 15.95 -1.75 -2.11
CA VAL A 209 14.90 -1.29 -1.22
C VAL A 209 13.73 -2.27 -1.29
N GLU A 210 13.32 -2.77 -0.14
CA GLU A 210 12.12 -3.60 0.00
C GLU A 210 10.87 -2.77 -0.27
N ILE A 211 10.00 -3.31 -1.15
CA ILE A 211 8.78 -2.64 -1.61
C ILE A 211 7.54 -3.29 -1.04
N LEU A 212 7.49 -4.63 -1.03
CA LEU A 212 6.28 -5.36 -0.73
C LEU A 212 6.53 -6.78 -0.24
N GLY A 213 5.56 -7.31 0.50
CA GLY A 213 5.41 -8.73 0.76
C GLY A 213 4.44 -9.36 -0.23
N ALA A 214 4.68 -10.62 -0.59
CA ALA A 214 3.86 -11.35 -1.55
C ALA A 214 3.98 -12.87 -1.37
N GLY A 215 3.13 -13.63 -2.07
CA GLY A 215 3.25 -15.09 -2.12
C GLY A 215 2.07 -15.75 -2.80
N LEU A 216 2.11 -17.07 -2.89
CA LEU A 216 0.93 -17.84 -3.28
C LEU A 216 -0.04 -17.90 -2.10
N VAL A 217 -1.33 -17.71 -2.38
CA VAL A 217 -2.37 -17.76 -1.36
C VAL A 217 -2.34 -19.11 -0.66
N HIS A 218 -2.24 -19.09 0.67
CA HIS A 218 -2.20 -20.32 1.46
C HIS A 218 -3.52 -21.12 1.24
N PRO A 219 -3.46 -22.45 1.06
CA PRO A 219 -4.65 -23.28 0.83
C PRO A 219 -5.75 -23.09 1.88
N ASN A 220 -5.37 -22.89 3.14
CA ASN A 220 -6.33 -22.63 4.22
C ASN A 220 -7.14 -21.37 3.99
N VAL A 221 -6.57 -20.30 3.43
CA VAL A 221 -7.31 -19.05 3.13
C VAL A 221 -8.42 -19.31 2.12
N LEU A 222 -8.15 -20.10 1.08
CA LEU A 222 -9.17 -20.50 0.10
C LEU A 222 -10.22 -21.40 0.74
N SER A 223 -9.79 -22.40 1.51
CA SER A 223 -10.72 -23.34 2.22
C SER A 223 -11.62 -22.62 3.20
N LEU A 224 -11.10 -21.68 3.99
CA LEU A 224 -11.86 -20.86 4.94
C LEU A 224 -12.92 -20.01 4.24
N ALA A 225 -12.66 -19.60 3.00
CA ALA A 225 -13.63 -18.88 2.17
C ALA A 225 -14.62 -19.81 1.43
N GLY A 226 -14.50 -21.15 1.55
CA GLY A 226 -15.34 -22.11 0.85
C GLY A 226 -14.92 -22.40 -0.59
N ILE A 227 -13.66 -22.09 -0.95
CA ILE A 227 -13.08 -22.33 -2.28
C ILE A 227 -12.16 -23.55 -2.19
N ASP A 228 -12.33 -24.52 -3.09
CA ASP A 228 -11.55 -25.76 -3.12
C ASP A 228 -10.09 -25.50 -3.58
N PRO A 229 -9.08 -25.61 -2.69
CA PRO A 229 -7.69 -25.32 -3.02
C PRO A 229 -7.03 -26.36 -3.91
N THR A 230 -7.68 -27.50 -4.18
CA THR A 230 -7.18 -28.49 -5.14
C THR A 230 -7.48 -28.09 -6.58
N ARG A 231 -8.46 -27.20 -6.79
CA ARG A 231 -8.92 -26.73 -8.09
C ARG A 231 -8.52 -25.29 -8.35
N TRP A 232 -8.37 -24.49 -7.31
CA TRP A 232 -8.08 -23.06 -7.36
C TRP A 232 -6.78 -22.75 -6.65
N SER A 233 -6.02 -21.87 -7.22
CA SER A 233 -4.81 -21.32 -6.63
C SER A 233 -4.77 -19.82 -6.86
N GLY A 234 -3.89 -19.12 -6.16
CA GLY A 234 -3.82 -17.68 -6.30
C GLY A 234 -2.50 -17.13 -5.81
N PHE A 235 -2.31 -15.85 -6.03
CA PHE A 235 -1.26 -15.08 -5.37
C PHE A 235 -1.82 -13.80 -4.76
N ALA A 236 -1.14 -13.33 -3.73
CA ALA A 236 -1.41 -12.04 -3.11
C ALA A 236 -0.12 -11.24 -2.93
N PHE A 237 -0.25 -9.91 -2.87
CA PHE A 237 0.83 -8.98 -2.57
C PHE A 237 0.29 -7.75 -1.85
N GLY A 238 1.14 -7.10 -1.05
CA GLY A 238 0.76 -5.87 -0.35
C GLY A 238 1.93 -4.89 -0.25
N MET A 239 1.69 -3.63 -0.63
CA MET A 239 2.68 -2.56 -0.64
C MET A 239 2.19 -1.34 0.13
N GLY A 240 3.11 -0.72 0.91
CA GLY A 240 2.87 0.55 1.58
C GLY A 240 3.00 1.72 0.60
N VAL A 241 1.94 2.53 0.50
CA VAL A 241 1.87 3.65 -0.46
C VAL A 241 2.87 4.74 -0.11
N GLU A 242 3.00 5.09 1.16
CA GLU A 242 3.93 6.13 1.64
C GLU A 242 5.38 5.77 1.31
N ARG A 243 5.76 4.51 1.50
CA ARG A 243 7.12 4.04 1.19
C ARG A 243 7.43 4.17 -0.30
N LEU A 244 6.47 3.80 -1.15
CA LEU A 244 6.56 4.01 -2.59
C LEU A 244 6.62 5.50 -2.94
N ALA A 245 5.77 6.32 -2.32
CA ALA A 245 5.74 7.77 -2.54
C ALA A 245 7.08 8.41 -2.20
N MET A 246 7.67 8.07 -1.03
CA MET A 246 8.99 8.55 -0.63
C MET A 246 10.07 8.20 -1.66
N MET A 247 10.00 7.03 -2.25
CA MET A 247 10.97 6.60 -3.27
C MET A 247 10.77 7.33 -4.60
N VAL A 248 9.53 7.45 -5.07
CA VAL A 248 9.21 8.12 -6.35
C VAL A 248 9.50 9.61 -6.28
N SER A 249 9.19 10.26 -5.16
CA SER A 249 9.34 11.71 -4.97
C SER A 249 10.63 12.11 -4.28
N GLN A 250 11.48 11.14 -3.90
CA GLN A 250 12.72 11.34 -3.13
C GLN A 250 12.51 12.10 -1.82
N THR A 251 11.33 11.93 -1.20
CA THR A 251 10.98 12.55 0.08
C THR A 251 11.65 11.81 1.23
N PRO A 252 12.39 12.48 2.12
CA PRO A 252 13.16 11.81 3.18
C PRO A 252 12.33 11.43 4.41
N ASP A 253 11.10 11.94 4.53
CA ASP A 253 10.28 11.86 5.72
C ASP A 253 8.80 11.72 5.35
N LEU A 254 8.17 10.62 5.76
CA LEU A 254 6.77 10.34 5.43
C LEU A 254 5.78 11.31 6.09
N ARG A 255 6.16 11.94 7.21
CA ARG A 255 5.29 12.89 7.94
C ARG A 255 4.89 14.09 7.09
N LEU A 256 5.73 14.48 6.12
CA LEU A 256 5.45 15.55 5.17
C LEU A 256 4.17 15.32 4.35
N TYR A 257 3.78 14.07 4.12
CA TYR A 257 2.51 13.76 3.44
C TYR A 257 1.28 14.03 4.32
N PHE A 258 1.44 14.18 5.65
CA PHE A 258 0.35 14.35 6.60
C PHE A 258 0.31 15.75 7.24
N GLU A 259 1.38 16.53 7.12
CA GLU A 259 1.47 17.88 7.70
C GLU A 259 0.66 18.93 6.94
N ASN A 260 0.16 18.63 5.76
CA ASN A 260 -0.61 19.53 4.89
C ASN A 260 0.10 20.87 4.59
N ASP A 261 1.45 20.84 4.51
CA ASP A 261 2.22 22.04 4.11
C ASP A 261 1.99 22.30 2.62
N GLN A 262 1.38 23.43 2.30
CA GLN A 262 1.05 23.82 0.92
C GLN A 262 2.30 23.92 0.02
N ARG A 263 3.45 24.30 0.57
CA ARG A 263 4.71 24.39 -0.20
C ARG A 263 5.18 22.98 -0.62
N PHE A 264 5.07 22.00 0.28
CA PHE A 264 5.37 20.62 -0.02
C PHE A 264 4.38 20.08 -1.07
N LEU A 265 3.09 20.26 -0.87
CA LEU A 265 2.06 19.79 -1.80
C LEU A 265 2.21 20.41 -3.19
N ALA A 266 2.51 21.72 -3.28
CA ALA A 266 2.80 22.39 -4.55
C ALA A 266 4.05 21.82 -5.24
N ALA A 267 5.13 21.59 -4.48
CA ALA A 267 6.36 20.98 -5.01
C ALA A 267 6.13 19.54 -5.53
N MET A 268 5.15 18.82 -4.97
CA MET A 268 4.75 17.49 -5.42
C MET A 268 3.75 17.53 -6.60
N GLY A 269 3.43 18.70 -7.16
CA GLY A 269 2.43 18.88 -8.21
C GLY A 269 1.00 18.57 -7.74
N GLY A 270 0.75 18.66 -6.45
CA GLY A 270 -0.58 18.51 -5.85
C GLY A 270 -1.41 19.81 -5.86
N ILE A 271 -0.78 20.94 -6.19
CA ILE A 271 -1.38 22.26 -6.31
C ILE A 271 -0.74 22.92 -7.53
N ASP A 272 -1.50 23.13 -8.59
CA ASP A 272 -1.12 23.94 -9.75
C ASP A 272 -1.49 25.39 -9.52
#